data_5a70dd86c68cb06c1e4a185fa124bf89
#
_entry.id   5a70dd86c68cb06c1e4a185fa124bf89
#
_cell.length_a   1.000
_cell.length_b   1.000
_cell.length_c   1.000
_cell.angle_alpha   90.00
_cell.angle_beta   90.00
_cell.angle_gamma   90.00
#
_symmetry.space_group_name_H-M   'P 1'
#
loop_
_entity.id
_entity.type
_entity.pdbx_description
1 polymer ?
#
loop_
_entity_poly.entity_id
_entity_poly.type
_entity_poly.pdbx_seq_one_letter_code
_entity_poly.pdbx_strand_id
1 'polypeptide(L)' 'MSLFAHIEELTEKHQAIHRQIEMEMSRPLVDSLKVSELKRRKLRLKERIEKLKAERDVA' A
#
# COMPACT_ATOMS: atom_id res chain seq x y z
N MET A 1 13.83 15.18 -3.21
CA MET A 1 13.55 13.77 -3.49
C MET A 1 12.96 13.65 -4.89
N SER A 2 13.44 12.72 -5.69
CA SER A 2 12.91 12.54 -7.04
C SER A 2 11.54 11.85 -7.02
N LEU A 3 10.77 12.06 -8.07
CA LEU A 3 9.48 11.38 -8.23
C LEU A 3 9.66 9.87 -8.22
N PHE A 4 10.70 9.38 -8.86
CA PHE A 4 11.02 7.95 -8.89
C PHE A 4 11.27 7.39 -7.48
N ALA A 5 12.08 8.09 -6.68
CA ALA A 5 12.36 7.67 -5.32
C ALA A 5 11.09 7.69 -4.44
N HIS A 6 10.21 8.66 -4.66
CA HIS A 6 8.95 8.74 -3.94
C HIS A 6 8.03 7.55 -4.27
N ILE A 7 7.94 7.20 -5.55
CA ILE A 7 7.15 6.04 -5.99
C ILE A 7 7.70 4.76 -5.35
N GLU A 8 9.03 4.61 -5.33
CA GLU A 8 9.68 3.46 -4.72
C GLU A 8 9.35 3.34 -3.24
N GLU A 9 9.43 4.44 -2.52
CA GLU A 9 9.12 4.48 -1.08
C GLU A 9 7.68 4.07 -0.82
N LEU A 10 6.73 4.59 -1.60
CA LEU A 10 5.33 4.23 -1.45
C LEU A 10 5.07 2.77 -1.82
N THR A 11 5.79 2.26 -2.81
CA THR A 11 5.68 0.85 -3.21
C THR A 11 6.14 -0.07 -2.08
N GLU A 12 7.22 0.28 -1.39
CA GLU A 12 7.69 -0.48 -0.24
C GLU A 12 6.68 -0.47 0.89
N LYS A 13 6.07 0.68 1.17
CA LYS A 13 5.01 0.80 2.17
C LYS A 13 3.80 -0.05 1.82
N HIS A 14 3.43 -0.07 0.54
CA HIS A 14 2.33 -0.89 0.04
C HIS A 14 2.60 -2.37 0.28
N GLN A 15 3.81 -2.82 -0.01
CA GLN A 15 4.21 -4.21 0.22
C GLN A 15 4.23 -4.56 1.70
N ALA A 16 4.67 -3.64 2.56
CA ALA A 16 4.68 -3.87 4.00
C ALA A 16 3.25 -4.05 4.54
N ILE A 17 2.31 -3.22 4.08
CA ILE A 17 0.92 -3.34 4.49
C ILE A 17 0.31 -4.65 3.98
N HIS A 18 0.65 -5.04 2.76
CA HIS A 18 0.19 -6.32 2.21
C HIS A 18 0.62 -7.49 3.10
N ARG A 19 1.88 -7.50 3.54
CA ARG A 19 2.36 -8.53 4.46
C ARG A 19 1.66 -8.50 5.79
N GLN A 20 1.35 -7.31 6.31
CA GLN A 20 0.60 -7.18 7.56
C GLN A 20 -0.79 -7.77 7.44
N ILE A 21 -1.46 -7.55 6.31
CA ILE A 21 -2.77 -8.13 6.05
C ILE A 21 -2.69 -9.66 6.06
N GLU A 22 -1.70 -10.21 5.37
CA GLU A 22 -1.52 -11.67 5.34
C GLU A 22 -1.27 -12.24 6.73
N MET A 23 -0.45 -11.57 7.53
CA MET A 23 -0.19 -11.99 8.91
C MET A 23 -1.45 -11.96 9.78
N GLU A 24 -2.23 -10.89 9.65
CA GLU A 24 -3.48 -10.78 10.41
C GLU A 24 -4.49 -11.85 10.00
N MET A 25 -4.57 -12.15 8.71
CA MET A 25 -5.51 -13.14 8.20
C MET A 25 -5.09 -14.59 8.54
N SER A 26 -3.83 -14.81 8.86
CA SER A 26 -3.34 -16.14 9.23
C SER A 26 -3.57 -16.47 10.70
N ARG A 27 -4.03 -15.53 11.50
CA ARG A 27 -4.32 -15.77 12.92
C ARG A 27 -5.60 -16.60 13.09
N PRO A 28 -5.66 -17.46 14.11
CA PRO A 28 -6.88 -18.25 14.39
C PRO A 28 -8.11 -17.38 14.62
N LEU A 29 -7.92 -16.19 15.24
CA LEU A 29 -8.99 -15.22 15.47
C LEU A 29 -8.63 -13.98 14.69
N VAL A 30 -9.20 -13.83 13.50
CA VAL A 30 -8.95 -12.69 12.63
C VAL A 30 -9.70 -11.47 13.15
N ASP A 31 -8.98 -10.37 13.37
CA ASP A 31 -9.58 -9.07 13.69
C ASP A 31 -10.02 -8.42 12.39
N SER A 32 -11.28 -8.60 12.04
CA SER A 32 -11.82 -8.09 10.77
C SER A 32 -11.78 -6.58 10.66
N LEU A 33 -11.89 -5.86 11.77
CA LEU A 33 -11.80 -4.40 11.78
C LEU A 33 -10.38 -3.95 11.40
N LYS A 34 -9.38 -4.59 11.99
CA LYS A 34 -7.99 -4.27 11.71
C LYS A 34 -7.63 -4.60 10.25
N VAL A 35 -8.07 -5.74 9.76
CA VAL A 35 -7.86 -6.13 8.36
C VAL A 35 -8.52 -5.12 7.42
N SER A 36 -9.73 -4.68 7.74
CA SER A 36 -10.44 -3.69 6.95
C SER A 36 -9.67 -2.36 6.87
N GLU A 37 -9.14 -1.90 8.01
CA GLU A 37 -8.33 -0.68 8.05
C GLU A 37 -7.06 -0.80 7.23
N LEU A 38 -6.38 -1.94 7.33
CA LEU A 38 -5.17 -2.20 6.56
C LEU A 38 -5.44 -2.23 5.06
N LYS A 39 -6.55 -2.85 4.65
CA LYS A 39 -6.97 -2.88 3.25
C LYS A 39 -7.26 -1.48 2.73
N ARG A 40 -7.86 -0.63 3.54
CA ARG A 40 -8.13 0.75 3.20
C ARG A 40 -6.84 1.53 2.97
N ARG A 41 -5.87 1.37 3.88
CA ARG A 41 -4.56 2.02 3.74
C ARG A 41 -3.83 1.52 2.49
N LYS A 42 -3.90 0.23 2.24
CA LYS A 42 -3.30 -0.37 1.05
C LYS A 42 -3.88 0.25 -0.22
N LEU A 43 -5.19 0.39 -0.27
CA LEU A 43 -5.87 0.98 -1.42
C LEU A 43 -5.46 2.43 -1.66
N ARG A 44 -5.38 3.22 -0.59
CA ARG A 44 -4.94 4.61 -0.69
C ARG A 44 -3.53 4.72 -1.23
N LEU A 45 -2.63 3.85 -0.76
CA LEU A 45 -1.26 3.82 -1.26
C LEU A 45 -1.21 3.44 -2.73
N LYS A 46 -2.00 2.45 -3.12
CA LYS A 46 -2.08 2.03 -4.52
C LYS A 46 -2.54 3.16 -5.43
N GLU A 47 -3.60 3.86 -5.03
CA GLU A 47 -4.12 4.99 -5.79
C GLU A 47 -3.08 6.10 -5.93
N ARG A 48 -2.36 6.39 -4.85
CA ARG A 48 -1.32 7.41 -4.86
C ARG A 48 -0.15 7.02 -5.76
N ILE A 49 0.25 5.75 -5.70
CA ILE A 49 1.31 5.23 -6.57
C ILE A 49 0.90 5.36 -8.03
N GLU A 50 -0.31 4.97 -8.38
CA GLU A 50 -0.82 5.04 -9.75
C GLU A 50 -0.87 6.50 -10.24
N LYS A 51 -1.28 7.41 -9.38
CA LYS A 51 -1.32 8.83 -9.71
C LYS A 51 0.07 9.38 -9.99
N LEU A 52 1.05 9.01 -9.16
CA LEU A 52 2.43 9.45 -9.35
C LEU A 52 3.06 8.84 -10.60
N LYS A 53 2.74 7.59 -10.89
CA LYS A 53 3.21 6.94 -12.13
C LYS A 53 2.63 7.63 -13.35
N ALA A 54 1.37 8.02 -13.30
CA ALA A 54 0.74 8.75 -14.40
C ALA A 54 1.44 10.10 -14.63
N GLU A 55 1.78 10.81 -13.56
CA GLU A 55 2.54 12.05 -13.65
C GLU A 55 3.91 11.84 -14.27
N ARG A 56 4.59 10.76 -13.89
CA ARG A 56 5.89 10.40 -14.44
C ARG A 56 5.79 10.12 -15.94
N ASP A 57 4.75 9.39 -16.36
CA ASP A 57 4.60 8.95 -17.73
C ASP A 57 4.11 10.04 -18.67
N VAL A 58 3.57 11.13 -18.14
CA VAL A 58 3.10 12.28 -18.93
C VAL A 58 4.25 13.20 -19.34
N ALA A 59 5.37 13.12 -18.66
CA ALA A 59 6.56 13.92 -19.01
C ALA A 59 7.16 13.50 -20.36
#